data_3669f1c9a9183f2b9a315c31032a65a1
#
_entry.id   3669f1c9a9183f2b9a315c31032a65a1
#
_cell.length_a   1.000
_cell.length_b   1.000
_cell.length_c   1.000
_cell.angle_alpha   90.00
_cell.angle_beta   90.00
_cell.angle_gamma   90.00
#
_symmetry.space_group_name_H-M   'P 1'
#
loop_
_entity.id
_entity.type
_entity.pdbx_description
1 polymer ?
#
loop_
_entity_poly.entity_id
_entity_poly.type
_entity_poly.pdbx_seq_one_letter_code
_entity_poly.pdbx_strand_id
1 'polypeptide(L)'
;MASPAARAAARILTPGTVGTFLRGATHSIAAAGASAILVMGFPVLLKATSSDLGAAGGVVILAVTLTRAPLLVPLTAMQGNLIAHFVDQRDSRLRALLTPALVVCGLGALAVLVAGLAGPWLLQTAFGSQYQAAGGLLAWFTAAAIAIALLTLTGAATVAAALHRAYAVGWVGATLASTLLLLLPVDLETRTVVALMCGPLVGIVVHLVALRRVSAA
;
A
#
# COMPACT_ATOMS: atom_id res chain seq x y z
N MET A 1 -16.82 -40.32 -7.72
CA MET A 1 -17.84 -39.50 -8.43
C MET A 1 -18.59 -38.66 -7.40
N ALA A 2 -18.69 -37.33 -7.58
CA ALA A 2 -19.40 -36.45 -6.64
C ALA A 2 -20.92 -36.70 -6.74
N SER A 3 -21.62 -36.77 -5.59
CA SER A 3 -23.06 -37.00 -5.52
C SER A 3 -23.86 -35.87 -6.21
N PRO A 4 -25.09 -36.13 -6.69
CA PRO A 4 -25.94 -35.09 -7.26
C PRO A 4 -26.17 -33.90 -6.31
N ALA A 5 -26.28 -34.17 -5.01
CA ALA A 5 -26.40 -33.13 -3.97
C ALA A 5 -25.16 -32.25 -3.85
N ALA A 6 -23.95 -32.84 -3.93
CA ALA A 6 -22.70 -32.06 -3.91
C ALA A 6 -22.55 -31.19 -5.16
N ARG A 7 -23.01 -31.62 -6.33
CA ARG A 7 -23.03 -30.80 -7.56
C ARG A 7 -24.09 -29.68 -7.48
N ALA A 8 -25.23 -29.92 -6.88
CA ALA A 8 -26.26 -28.91 -6.65
C ALA A 8 -25.76 -27.83 -5.65
N ALA A 9 -25.15 -28.28 -4.54
CA ALA A 9 -24.55 -27.37 -3.56
C ALA A 9 -23.41 -26.52 -4.17
N ALA A 10 -22.55 -27.11 -5.02
CA ALA A 10 -21.50 -26.38 -5.71
C ALA A 10 -22.04 -25.30 -6.68
N ARG A 11 -23.20 -25.54 -7.31
CA ARG A 11 -23.88 -24.56 -8.16
C ARG A 11 -24.49 -23.38 -7.37
N ILE A 12 -24.89 -23.60 -6.12
CA ILE A 12 -25.43 -22.55 -5.24
C ILE A 12 -24.28 -21.69 -4.68
N LEU A 13 -23.11 -22.29 -4.43
CA LEU A 13 -21.93 -21.61 -3.85
C LEU A 13 -21.13 -20.77 -4.85
N THR A 14 -21.36 -20.93 -6.17
CA THR A 14 -20.63 -20.18 -7.21
C THR A 14 -21.60 -19.48 -8.17
N PRO A 15 -22.25 -18.38 -7.77
CA PRO A 15 -23.03 -17.57 -8.70
C PRO A 15 -22.07 -16.88 -9.67
N GLY A 16 -22.03 -17.31 -10.93
CA GLY A 16 -21.24 -16.70 -11.99
C GLY A 16 -20.65 -17.72 -12.96
N THR A 17 -20.29 -17.25 -14.15
CA THR A 17 -19.58 -18.06 -15.14
C THR A 17 -18.11 -18.20 -14.77
N VAL A 18 -17.45 -19.27 -15.22
CA VAL A 18 -15.98 -19.46 -15.08
C VAL A 18 -15.23 -18.23 -15.58
N GLY A 19 -15.71 -17.58 -16.65
CA GLY A 19 -15.11 -16.35 -17.17
C GLY A 19 -15.19 -15.16 -16.20
N THR A 20 -16.26 -15.02 -15.45
CA THR A 20 -16.40 -13.97 -14.42
C THR A 20 -15.45 -14.23 -13.24
N PHE A 21 -15.35 -15.48 -12.82
CA PHE A 21 -14.40 -15.88 -11.77
C PHE A 21 -12.95 -15.66 -12.19
N LEU A 22 -12.55 -16.14 -13.38
CA LEU A 22 -11.19 -15.95 -13.90
C LEU A 22 -10.82 -14.48 -14.03
N ARG A 23 -11.74 -13.64 -14.51
CA ARG A 23 -11.52 -12.19 -14.63
C ARG A 23 -11.32 -11.54 -13.25
N GLY A 24 -12.11 -11.90 -12.25
CA GLY A 24 -11.92 -11.44 -10.87
C GLY A 24 -10.57 -11.90 -10.29
N ALA A 25 -10.22 -13.16 -10.47
CA ALA A 25 -8.94 -13.72 -10.03
C ALA A 25 -7.74 -13.01 -10.68
N THR A 26 -7.79 -12.75 -11.99
CA THR A 26 -6.72 -12.02 -12.70
C THR A 26 -6.48 -10.62 -12.12
N HIS A 27 -7.55 -9.86 -11.85
CA HIS A 27 -7.44 -8.55 -11.22
C HIS A 27 -6.84 -8.64 -9.81
N SER A 28 -7.25 -9.64 -9.03
CA SER A 28 -6.72 -9.84 -7.66
C SER A 28 -5.23 -10.22 -7.69
N ILE A 29 -4.81 -11.09 -8.61
CA ILE A 29 -3.39 -11.46 -8.78
C ILE A 29 -2.57 -10.24 -9.22
N ALA A 30 -3.06 -9.45 -10.19
CA ALA A 30 -2.38 -8.24 -10.63
C ALA A 30 -2.21 -7.23 -9.48
N ALA A 31 -3.26 -7.02 -8.67
CA ALA A 31 -3.18 -6.15 -7.51
C ALA A 31 -2.22 -6.69 -6.44
N ALA A 32 -2.26 -7.99 -6.14
CA ALA A 32 -1.37 -8.62 -5.18
C ALA A 32 0.11 -8.51 -5.61
N GLY A 33 0.39 -8.76 -6.90
CA GLY A 33 1.73 -8.59 -7.46
C GLY A 33 2.21 -7.15 -7.38
N ALA A 34 1.38 -6.18 -7.79
CA ALA A 34 1.72 -4.76 -7.72
C ALA A 34 1.94 -4.29 -6.27
N SER A 35 1.09 -4.68 -5.33
CA SER A 35 1.26 -4.35 -3.91
C SER A 35 2.51 -4.98 -3.31
N ALA A 36 2.81 -6.24 -3.64
CA ALA A 36 4.02 -6.91 -3.18
C ALA A 36 5.29 -6.20 -3.71
N ILE A 37 5.30 -5.79 -4.98
CA ILE A 37 6.40 -5.03 -5.57
C ILE A 37 6.58 -3.69 -4.87
N LEU A 38 5.50 -2.92 -4.69
CA LEU A 38 5.59 -1.58 -4.08
C LEU A 38 5.95 -1.64 -2.60
N VAL A 39 5.40 -2.59 -1.84
CA VAL A 39 5.56 -2.68 -0.38
C VAL A 39 6.83 -3.46 0.00
N MET A 40 7.04 -4.65 -0.56
CA MET A 40 8.16 -5.51 -0.20
C MET A 40 9.30 -5.45 -1.22
N GLY A 41 8.97 -5.34 -2.51
CA GLY A 41 9.93 -5.31 -3.62
C GLY A 41 10.56 -3.96 -3.89
N PHE A 42 10.24 -2.91 -3.13
CA PHE A 42 10.78 -1.57 -3.36
C PHE A 42 12.31 -1.51 -3.39
N PRO A 43 13.07 -2.22 -2.55
CA PRO A 43 14.53 -2.31 -2.68
C PRO A 43 14.99 -2.81 -4.05
N VAL A 44 14.25 -3.75 -4.64
CA VAL A 44 14.53 -4.28 -5.99
C VAL A 44 14.25 -3.20 -7.05
N LEU A 45 13.13 -2.46 -6.92
CA LEU A 45 12.84 -1.33 -7.81
C LEU A 45 13.94 -0.27 -7.73
N LEU A 46 14.38 0.07 -6.53
CA LEU A 46 15.44 1.04 -6.31
C LEU A 46 16.75 0.59 -6.98
N LYS A 47 17.11 -0.69 -6.85
CA LYS A 47 18.29 -1.27 -7.50
C LYS A 47 18.14 -1.29 -9.02
N ALA A 48 16.99 -1.64 -9.53
CA ALA A 48 16.72 -1.72 -10.97
C ALA A 48 16.74 -0.33 -11.66
N THR A 49 16.43 0.74 -10.91
CA THR A 49 16.38 2.12 -11.42
C THR A 49 17.66 2.93 -11.10
N SER A 50 18.67 2.30 -10.50
CA SER A 50 19.92 2.95 -10.11
C SER A 50 21.11 2.18 -10.66
N SER A 51 22.03 2.87 -11.34
CA SER A 51 23.25 2.26 -11.90
C SER A 51 24.18 1.76 -10.79
N ASP A 52 24.33 2.56 -9.74
CA ASP A 52 25.06 2.19 -8.52
C ASP A 52 24.33 2.76 -7.31
N LEU A 53 24.13 1.94 -6.29
CA LEU A 53 23.53 2.35 -5.02
C LEU A 53 24.58 2.72 -3.97
N GLY A 54 25.78 2.16 -4.07
CA GLY A 54 26.84 2.36 -3.08
C GLY A 54 26.41 2.10 -1.64
N ALA A 55 27.15 2.64 -0.68
CA ALA A 55 26.81 2.56 0.74
C ALA A 55 25.52 3.37 1.07
N ALA A 56 25.34 4.51 0.42
CA ALA A 56 24.14 5.36 0.62
C ALA A 56 22.84 4.62 0.27
N GLY A 57 22.83 3.80 -0.78
CA GLY A 57 21.68 2.99 -1.16
C GLY A 57 21.29 1.96 -0.09
N GLY A 58 22.25 1.36 0.58
CA GLY A 58 22.00 0.45 1.69
C GLY A 58 21.30 1.15 2.86
N VAL A 59 21.73 2.37 3.20
CA VAL A 59 21.11 3.19 4.25
C VAL A 59 19.69 3.58 3.87
N VAL A 60 19.46 4.02 2.63
CA VAL A 60 18.11 4.36 2.12
C VAL A 60 17.17 3.15 2.18
N ILE A 61 17.61 1.97 1.72
CA ILE A 61 16.81 0.74 1.76
C ILE A 61 16.44 0.37 3.20
N LEU A 62 17.41 0.42 4.11
CA LEU A 62 17.19 0.12 5.53
C LEU A 62 16.20 1.14 6.14
N ALA A 63 16.43 2.44 5.93
CA ALA A 63 15.59 3.50 6.43
C ALA A 63 14.14 3.36 5.93
N VAL A 64 13.93 3.14 4.64
CA VAL A 64 12.59 2.90 4.06
C VAL A 64 11.92 1.68 4.67
N THR A 65 12.65 0.60 4.90
CA THR A 65 12.08 -0.63 5.49
C THR A 65 11.66 -0.42 6.93
N LEU A 66 12.50 0.21 7.74
CA LEU A 66 12.25 0.44 9.16
C LEU A 66 11.12 1.44 9.40
N THR A 67 11.07 2.53 8.63
CA THR A 67 10.04 3.57 8.78
C THR A 67 8.64 3.11 8.38
N ARG A 68 8.52 2.09 7.53
CA ARG A 68 7.24 1.51 7.10
C ARG A 68 6.67 0.50 8.08
N ALA A 69 7.51 -0.30 8.71
CA ALA A 69 7.08 -1.45 9.51
C ALA A 69 6.07 -1.09 10.61
N PRO A 70 6.25 -0.02 11.42
CA PRO A 70 5.32 0.32 12.49
C PRO A 70 3.88 0.61 12.05
N LEU A 71 3.69 1.14 10.83
CA LEU A 71 2.38 1.46 10.28
C LEU A 71 1.79 0.30 9.46
N LEU A 72 2.60 -0.33 8.62
CA LEU A 72 2.09 -1.31 7.65
C LEU A 72 1.87 -2.70 8.26
N VAL A 73 2.68 -3.12 9.23
CA VAL A 73 2.52 -4.45 9.84
C VAL A 73 1.19 -4.59 10.58
N PRO A 74 0.79 -3.67 11.50
CA PRO A 74 -0.52 -3.74 12.13
C PRO A 74 -1.67 -3.62 11.13
N LEU A 75 -1.55 -2.70 10.15
CA LEU A 75 -2.58 -2.49 9.14
C LEU A 75 -2.82 -3.73 8.28
N THR A 76 -1.75 -4.42 7.90
CA THR A 76 -1.84 -5.67 7.11
C THR A 76 -2.47 -6.79 7.94
N ALA A 77 -2.10 -6.91 9.21
CA ALA A 77 -2.70 -7.88 10.12
C ALA A 77 -4.21 -7.65 10.33
N MET A 78 -4.65 -6.38 10.27
CA MET A 78 -6.06 -6.00 10.44
C MET A 78 -6.85 -5.93 9.13
N GLN A 79 -6.24 -6.24 7.98
CA GLN A 79 -6.87 -6.05 6.66
C GLN A 79 -8.21 -6.78 6.53
N GLY A 80 -8.33 -8.00 7.06
CA GLY A 80 -9.58 -8.75 7.07
C GLY A 80 -10.69 -8.02 7.85
N ASN A 81 -10.37 -7.48 9.01
CA ASN A 81 -11.31 -6.73 9.85
C ASN A 81 -11.73 -5.41 9.17
N LEU A 82 -10.81 -4.75 8.47
CA LEU A 82 -11.12 -3.54 7.70
C LEU A 82 -12.09 -3.84 6.55
N ILE A 83 -11.88 -4.93 5.82
CA ILE A 83 -12.80 -5.35 4.76
C ILE A 83 -14.19 -5.64 5.35
N ALA A 84 -14.28 -6.39 6.45
CA ALA A 84 -15.54 -6.67 7.13
C ALA A 84 -16.25 -5.38 7.56
N HIS A 85 -15.52 -4.45 8.19
CA HIS A 85 -16.05 -3.13 8.57
C HIS A 85 -16.67 -2.39 7.37
N PHE A 86 -16.00 -2.38 6.21
CA PHE A 86 -16.52 -1.70 5.02
C PHE A 86 -17.67 -2.45 4.32
N VAL A 87 -17.78 -3.77 4.51
CA VAL A 87 -18.94 -4.55 4.08
C VAL A 87 -20.15 -4.21 4.92
N ASP A 88 -20.00 -4.10 6.24
CA ASP A 88 -21.08 -3.75 7.16
C ASP A 88 -21.58 -2.31 6.94
N GLN A 89 -20.68 -1.39 6.54
CA GLN A 89 -20.95 0.02 6.30
C GLN A 89 -21.20 0.32 4.80
N ARG A 90 -21.81 -0.61 4.06
CA ARG A 90 -22.00 -0.52 2.61
C ARG A 90 -22.70 0.73 2.11
N ASP A 91 -23.64 1.29 2.90
CA ASP A 91 -24.42 2.48 2.53
C ASP A 91 -23.67 3.80 2.78
N SER A 92 -22.58 3.76 3.56
CA SER A 92 -21.80 4.94 3.95
C SER A 92 -20.28 4.72 3.88
N ARG A 93 -19.80 3.89 2.95
CA ARG A 93 -18.38 3.48 2.86
C ARG A 93 -17.38 4.64 2.86
N LEU A 94 -17.70 5.74 2.17
CA LEU A 94 -16.82 6.92 2.15
C LEU A 94 -16.73 7.60 3.53
N ARG A 95 -17.83 7.62 4.29
CA ARG A 95 -17.83 8.11 5.68
C ARG A 95 -17.10 7.12 6.60
N ALA A 96 -17.33 5.83 6.39
CA ALA A 96 -16.68 4.78 7.14
C ALA A 96 -15.15 4.77 6.95
N LEU A 97 -14.62 5.31 5.84
CA LEU A 97 -13.19 5.52 5.61
C LEU A 97 -12.58 6.60 6.51
N LEU A 98 -13.37 7.59 6.97
CA LEU A 98 -12.82 8.75 7.70
C LEU A 98 -12.18 8.33 9.02
N THR A 99 -12.84 7.52 9.82
CA THR A 99 -12.32 7.11 11.15
C THR A 99 -11.00 6.34 11.03
N PRO A 100 -10.88 5.23 10.26
CA PRO A 100 -9.61 4.55 10.13
C PRO A 100 -8.54 5.40 9.41
N ALA A 101 -8.92 6.30 8.48
CA ALA A 101 -7.97 7.22 7.85
C ALA A 101 -7.42 8.23 8.86
N LEU A 102 -8.25 8.80 9.73
CA LEU A 102 -7.81 9.70 10.79
C LEU A 102 -6.90 9.00 11.80
N VAL A 103 -7.20 7.75 12.16
CA VAL A 103 -6.32 6.94 13.02
C VAL A 103 -4.97 6.72 12.36
N VAL A 104 -4.94 6.31 11.08
CA VAL A 104 -3.69 6.12 10.31
C VAL A 104 -2.90 7.43 10.22
N CYS A 105 -3.56 8.55 9.93
CA CYS A 105 -2.90 9.86 9.87
C CYS A 105 -2.38 10.32 11.24
N GLY A 106 -3.15 10.14 12.30
CA GLY A 106 -2.76 10.53 13.66
C GLY A 106 -1.57 9.72 14.20
N LEU A 107 -1.65 8.39 14.10
CA LEU A 107 -0.53 7.50 14.48
C LEU A 107 0.67 7.73 13.55
N GLY A 108 0.43 7.96 12.26
CA GLY A 108 1.46 8.29 11.30
C GLY A 108 2.16 9.60 11.61
N ALA A 109 1.43 10.66 11.98
CA ALA A 109 2.02 11.94 12.37
C ALA A 109 2.91 11.80 13.61
N LEU A 110 2.45 11.03 14.61
CA LEU A 110 3.28 10.71 15.78
C LEU A 110 4.55 9.94 15.36
N ALA A 111 4.41 8.93 14.47
CA ALA A 111 5.55 8.17 13.97
C ALA A 111 6.53 9.06 13.17
N VAL A 112 6.05 10.05 12.40
CA VAL A 112 6.88 11.04 11.70
C VAL A 112 7.71 11.85 12.69
N LEU A 113 7.10 12.33 13.77
CA LEU A 113 7.81 13.08 14.81
C LEU A 113 8.89 12.20 15.49
N VAL A 114 8.53 10.98 15.86
CA VAL A 114 9.49 10.03 16.47
C VAL A 114 10.62 9.70 15.52
N ALA A 115 10.33 9.42 14.26
CA ALA A 115 11.35 9.12 13.24
C ALA A 115 12.28 10.31 13.01
N GLY A 116 11.74 11.53 12.99
CA GLY A 116 12.55 12.75 12.80
C GLY A 116 13.46 13.05 13.99
N LEU A 117 12.97 12.88 15.21
CA LEU A 117 13.70 13.26 16.44
C LEU A 117 14.61 12.15 16.96
N ALA A 118 14.12 10.92 17.04
CA ALA A 118 14.84 9.79 17.62
C ALA A 118 15.41 8.82 16.57
N GLY A 119 14.95 8.89 15.33
CA GLY A 119 15.32 7.96 14.25
C GLY A 119 16.82 7.86 14.00
N PRO A 120 17.56 8.97 13.87
CA PRO A 120 19.03 8.92 13.66
C PRO A 120 19.75 8.18 14.78
N TRP A 121 19.39 8.44 16.03
CA TRP A 121 19.95 7.77 17.19
C TRP A 121 19.59 6.27 17.21
N LEU A 122 18.33 5.94 16.96
CA LEU A 122 17.87 4.54 16.90
C LEU A 122 18.59 3.77 15.80
N LEU A 123 18.76 4.36 14.62
CA LEU A 123 19.43 3.72 13.49
C LEU A 123 20.88 3.39 13.82
N GLN A 124 21.63 4.35 14.38
CA GLN A 124 23.04 4.16 14.77
C GLN A 124 23.20 3.14 15.92
N THR A 125 22.32 3.20 16.93
CA THR A 125 22.39 2.31 18.09
C THR A 125 22.06 0.85 17.71
N ALA A 126 21.10 0.65 16.81
CA ALA A 126 20.67 -0.69 16.43
C ALA A 126 21.53 -1.32 15.34
N PHE A 127 22.11 -0.52 14.41
CA PHE A 127 22.81 -1.04 13.23
C PHE A 127 24.27 -0.62 13.12
N GLY A 128 24.72 0.27 14.00
CA GLY A 128 26.11 0.74 14.06
C GLY A 128 26.29 2.16 13.48
N SER A 129 27.41 2.79 13.82
CA SER A 129 27.71 4.19 13.50
C SER A 129 27.84 4.48 11.99
N GLN A 130 28.05 3.45 11.17
CA GLN A 130 28.09 3.58 9.70
C GLN A 130 26.71 3.81 9.09
N TYR A 131 25.61 3.51 9.79
CA TYR A 131 24.25 3.73 9.32
C TYR A 131 23.75 5.09 9.80
N GLN A 132 24.02 6.12 9.01
CA GLN A 132 23.61 7.48 9.30
C GLN A 132 22.57 7.96 8.27
N ALA A 133 21.44 8.45 8.78
CA ALA A 133 20.42 9.13 7.99
C ALA A 133 19.95 10.36 8.72
N ALA A 134 19.71 11.45 7.98
CA ALA A 134 19.15 12.67 8.55
C ALA A 134 17.75 12.42 9.11
N GLY A 135 17.43 13.02 10.26
CA GLY A 135 16.11 12.92 10.87
C GLY A 135 14.99 13.37 9.93
N GLY A 136 15.23 14.45 9.16
CA GLY A 136 14.28 14.91 8.13
C GLY A 136 14.00 13.85 7.06
N LEU A 137 15.01 13.10 6.61
CA LEU A 137 14.82 12.02 5.64
C LEU A 137 13.97 10.88 6.21
N LEU A 138 14.25 10.46 7.46
CA LEU A 138 13.47 9.43 8.15
C LEU A 138 12.02 9.88 8.37
N ALA A 139 11.80 11.15 8.70
CA ALA A 139 10.47 11.74 8.79
C ALA A 139 9.72 11.68 7.44
N TRP A 140 10.37 12.02 6.32
CA TRP A 140 9.78 11.94 4.99
C TRP A 140 9.47 10.49 4.58
N PHE A 141 10.33 9.52 4.86
CA PHE A 141 10.04 8.11 4.60
C PHE A 141 8.87 7.61 5.43
N THR A 142 8.75 8.06 6.68
CA THR A 142 7.60 7.73 7.53
C THR A 142 6.32 8.39 7.02
N ALA A 143 6.38 9.64 6.55
CA ALA A 143 5.25 10.30 5.91
C ALA A 143 4.81 9.57 4.62
N ALA A 144 5.77 9.09 3.83
CA ALA A 144 5.48 8.25 2.67
C ALA A 144 4.81 6.91 3.04
N ALA A 145 5.15 6.34 4.21
CA ALA A 145 4.48 5.14 4.71
C ALA A 145 2.98 5.39 5.02
N ILE A 146 2.60 6.61 5.45
CA ILE A 146 1.19 7.00 5.60
C ILE A 146 0.46 6.93 4.26
N ALA A 147 1.07 7.40 3.17
CA ALA A 147 0.45 7.34 1.84
C ALA A 147 0.18 5.87 1.40
N ILE A 148 1.13 4.97 1.65
CA ILE A 148 0.93 3.52 1.37
C ILE A 148 -0.14 2.92 2.30
N ALA A 149 -0.18 3.31 3.57
CA ALA A 149 -1.21 2.86 4.50
C ALA A 149 -2.62 3.32 4.06
N LEU A 150 -2.76 4.56 3.60
CA LEU A 150 -4.02 5.08 3.04
C LEU A 150 -4.40 4.39 1.73
N LEU A 151 -3.42 4.05 0.87
CA LEU A 151 -3.66 3.23 -0.32
C LEU A 151 -4.20 1.85 0.06
N THR A 152 -3.62 1.20 1.06
CA THR A 152 -4.08 -0.10 1.59
C THR A 152 -5.51 0.02 2.13
N LEU A 153 -5.80 1.06 2.89
CA LEU A 153 -7.12 1.31 3.48
C LEU A 153 -8.20 1.55 2.39
N THR A 154 -7.92 2.42 1.42
CA THR A 154 -8.84 2.67 0.30
C THR A 154 -8.99 1.45 -0.59
N GLY A 155 -7.93 0.64 -0.73
CA GLY A 155 -7.97 -0.66 -1.39
C GLY A 155 -8.91 -1.64 -0.69
N ALA A 156 -8.86 -1.76 0.63
CA ALA A 156 -9.77 -2.60 1.41
C ALA A 156 -11.24 -2.20 1.20
N ALA A 157 -11.52 -0.89 1.13
CA ALA A 157 -12.87 -0.39 0.84
C ALA A 157 -13.34 -0.72 -0.59
N THR A 158 -12.46 -0.70 -1.60
CA THR A 158 -12.81 -1.12 -2.97
C THR A 158 -13.07 -2.62 -3.07
N VAL A 159 -12.31 -3.44 -2.33
CA VAL A 159 -12.54 -4.90 -2.24
C VAL A 159 -13.90 -5.16 -1.59
N ALA A 160 -14.22 -4.51 -0.47
CA ALA A 160 -15.52 -4.61 0.20
C ALA A 160 -16.69 -4.16 -0.68
N ALA A 161 -16.44 -3.27 -1.64
CA ALA A 161 -17.42 -2.84 -2.65
C ALA A 161 -17.50 -3.77 -3.87
N ALA A 162 -16.77 -4.88 -3.90
CA ALA A 162 -16.60 -5.78 -5.04
C ALA A 162 -16.04 -5.11 -6.30
N LEU A 163 -15.32 -3.99 -6.15
CA LEU A 163 -14.70 -3.20 -7.24
C LEU A 163 -13.28 -3.73 -7.56
N HIS A 164 -13.15 -5.02 -7.85
CA HIS A 164 -11.86 -5.68 -8.06
C HIS A 164 -11.01 -5.03 -9.17
N ARG A 165 -11.65 -4.53 -10.24
CA ARG A 165 -10.95 -3.80 -11.31
C ARG A 165 -10.34 -2.50 -10.80
N ALA A 166 -11.10 -1.71 -10.04
CA ALA A 166 -10.60 -0.45 -9.48
C ALA A 166 -9.45 -0.71 -8.49
N TYR A 167 -9.59 -1.74 -7.65
CA TYR A 167 -8.54 -2.20 -6.76
C TYR A 167 -7.24 -2.52 -7.51
N ALA A 168 -7.33 -3.32 -8.59
CA ALA A 168 -6.17 -3.67 -9.39
C ALA A 168 -5.55 -2.44 -10.09
N VAL A 169 -6.37 -1.60 -10.74
CA VAL A 169 -5.90 -0.39 -11.42
C VAL A 169 -5.24 0.57 -10.43
N GLY A 170 -5.77 0.70 -9.21
CA GLY A 170 -5.19 1.54 -8.18
C GLY A 170 -3.78 1.06 -7.77
N TRP A 171 -3.62 -0.23 -7.44
CA TRP A 171 -2.31 -0.77 -7.06
C TRP A 171 -1.30 -0.78 -8.20
N VAL A 172 -1.70 -1.21 -9.40
CA VAL A 172 -0.83 -1.19 -10.59
C VAL A 172 -0.45 0.25 -10.95
N GLY A 173 -1.40 1.17 -10.94
CA GLY A 173 -1.16 2.60 -11.20
C GLY A 173 -0.19 3.21 -10.18
N ALA A 174 -0.37 2.92 -8.88
CA ALA A 174 0.54 3.37 -7.83
C ALA A 174 1.96 2.84 -8.03
N THR A 175 2.10 1.54 -8.34
CA THR A 175 3.40 0.90 -8.55
C THR A 175 4.11 1.45 -9.78
N LEU A 176 3.39 1.60 -10.90
CA LEU A 176 3.94 2.20 -12.12
C LEU A 176 4.36 3.65 -11.90
N ALA A 177 3.51 4.47 -11.25
CA ALA A 177 3.83 5.86 -10.94
C ALA A 177 5.06 5.95 -10.03
N SER A 178 5.16 5.13 -8.98
CA SER A 178 6.34 5.07 -8.12
C SER A 178 7.60 4.69 -8.91
N THR A 179 7.51 3.69 -9.78
CA THR A 179 8.64 3.24 -10.61
C THR A 179 9.12 4.35 -11.57
N LEU A 180 8.17 5.04 -12.22
CA LEU A 180 8.50 6.17 -13.10
C LEU A 180 9.14 7.34 -12.34
N LEU A 181 8.65 7.64 -11.14
CA LEU A 181 9.21 8.69 -10.29
C LEU A 181 10.62 8.35 -9.78
N LEU A 182 10.98 7.08 -9.66
CA LEU A 182 12.35 6.66 -9.35
C LEU A 182 13.34 6.95 -10.49
N LEU A 183 12.87 7.18 -11.71
CA LEU A 183 13.72 7.54 -12.86
C LEU A 183 14.02 9.04 -12.96
N LEU A 184 13.48 9.85 -12.04
CA LEU A 184 13.76 11.29 -12.03
C LEU A 184 15.27 11.57 -11.88
N PRO A 185 15.82 12.55 -12.62
CA PRO A 185 17.24 12.91 -12.60
C PRO A 185 17.59 13.79 -11.39
N VAL A 186 17.22 13.32 -10.18
CA VAL A 186 17.53 13.94 -8.89
C VAL A 186 18.23 12.95 -7.99
N ASP A 187 18.76 13.41 -6.84
CA ASP A 187 19.45 12.55 -5.89
C ASP A 187 18.58 11.38 -5.41
N LEU A 188 19.25 10.33 -4.95
CA LEU A 188 18.62 9.05 -4.58
C LEU A 188 17.56 9.24 -3.49
N GLU A 189 17.83 10.05 -2.48
CA GLU A 189 16.94 10.29 -1.34
C GLU A 189 15.66 11.00 -1.79
N THR A 190 15.80 12.10 -2.52
CA THR A 190 14.69 12.89 -3.03
C THR A 190 13.79 12.09 -3.96
N ARG A 191 14.33 11.39 -4.96
CA ARG A 191 13.49 10.56 -5.87
C ARG A 191 12.81 9.42 -5.14
N THR A 192 13.44 8.86 -4.10
CA THR A 192 12.85 7.82 -3.27
C THR A 192 11.66 8.36 -2.47
N VAL A 193 11.81 9.52 -1.83
CA VAL A 193 10.72 10.19 -1.10
C VAL A 193 9.57 10.51 -2.05
N VAL A 194 9.84 11.15 -3.19
CA VAL A 194 8.83 11.54 -4.17
C VAL A 194 8.08 10.32 -4.71
N ALA A 195 8.81 9.26 -5.06
CA ALA A 195 8.20 8.02 -5.57
C ALA A 195 7.25 7.38 -4.55
N LEU A 196 7.66 7.35 -3.28
CA LEU A 196 6.91 6.70 -2.21
C LEU A 196 5.75 7.54 -1.68
N MET A 197 5.80 8.85 -1.82
CA MET A 197 4.68 9.74 -1.48
C MET A 197 3.69 9.87 -2.63
N CYS A 198 4.16 10.22 -3.82
CA CYS A 198 3.28 10.58 -4.94
C CYS A 198 2.71 9.35 -5.66
N GLY A 199 3.49 8.26 -5.77
CA GLY A 199 2.99 7.04 -6.42
C GLY A 199 1.72 6.48 -5.80
N PRO A 200 1.66 6.26 -4.48
CA PRO A 200 0.45 5.80 -3.80
C PRO A 200 -0.76 6.71 -3.97
N LEU A 201 -0.56 8.04 -4.10
CA LEU A 201 -1.67 8.99 -4.30
C LEU A 201 -2.44 8.70 -5.60
N VAL A 202 -1.77 8.26 -6.65
CA VAL A 202 -2.43 7.84 -7.90
C VAL A 202 -3.44 6.73 -7.63
N GLY A 203 -3.03 5.71 -6.89
CA GLY A 203 -3.91 4.59 -6.53
C GLY A 203 -5.06 5.00 -5.61
N ILE A 204 -4.79 5.87 -4.62
CA ILE A 204 -5.82 6.41 -3.73
C ILE A 204 -6.89 7.16 -4.53
N VAL A 205 -6.48 8.02 -5.47
CA VAL A 205 -7.42 8.76 -6.33
C VAL A 205 -8.30 7.80 -7.14
N VAL A 206 -7.70 6.76 -7.76
CA VAL A 206 -8.45 5.74 -8.50
C VAL A 206 -9.47 5.05 -7.61
N HIS A 207 -9.09 4.64 -6.40
CA HIS A 207 -9.99 3.98 -5.44
C HIS A 207 -11.15 4.91 -5.03
N LEU A 208 -10.84 6.14 -4.65
CA LEU A 208 -11.85 7.10 -4.19
C LEU A 208 -12.83 7.48 -5.31
N VAL A 209 -12.35 7.67 -6.54
CA VAL A 209 -13.22 7.95 -7.70
C VAL A 209 -14.16 6.78 -7.96
N ALA A 210 -13.65 5.54 -7.90
CA ALA A 210 -14.47 4.35 -8.08
C ALA A 210 -15.53 4.20 -6.99
N LEU A 211 -15.18 4.42 -5.72
CA LEU A 211 -16.10 4.36 -4.59
C LEU A 211 -17.19 5.44 -4.68
N ARG A 212 -16.83 6.67 -5.07
CA ARG A 212 -17.80 7.76 -5.25
C ARG A 212 -18.86 7.44 -6.31
N ARG A 213 -18.46 6.84 -7.44
CA ARG A 213 -19.40 6.48 -8.52
C ARG A 213 -20.46 5.48 -8.09
N VAL A 214 -20.10 4.53 -7.22
CA VAL A 214 -21.04 3.52 -6.70
C VAL A 214 -21.94 4.07 -5.59
N SER A 215 -21.45 5.06 -4.83
CA SER A 215 -22.25 5.71 -3.79
C SER A 215 -23.27 6.73 -4.34
N ALA A 216 -23.12 7.13 -5.60
CA ALA A 216 -24.01 8.08 -6.29
C ALA A 216 -25.06 7.39 -7.19
N ALA A 217 -24.99 6.06 -7.37
CA ALA A 217 -25.90 5.24 -8.17
C ALA A 217 -26.89 4.51 -7.29
#